data_3753ef1df8c0113201d0dc398b897039
#
_entry.id   3753ef1df8c0113201d0dc398b897039
#
_cell.length_a   1.000
_cell.length_b   1.000
_cell.length_c   1.000
_cell.angle_alpha   90.00
_cell.angle_beta   90.00
_cell.angle_gamma   90.00
#
_symmetry.space_group_name_H-M   'P 1'
#
loop_
_entity.id
_entity.type
_entity.pdbx_description
1 polymer ?
#
loop_
_entity_poly.entity_id
_entity_poly.type
_entity_poly.pdbx_seq_one_letter_code
_entity_poly.pdbx_strand_id
1 'polypeptide(L)'
;MLHTNLALFKGEVVGQQSKNNKFISEEIVPKKLTQQILPSSQQTSPSQQIVSSSSPQTVPSPSPQSSKPIIRLDPSISASVNATTVVDGVSVETVSKKKRVMLCGTYPIGQSNGYSRVVYYISKFIGLKAAEDIQLTIYGFQNFKQTAGTRNDIPSNVILHDAMATEEPKRGGFGEKEIGTYLKGHPQDIVIIFNDMVITAACVETIVNELTPVERKSFKLISYMDQVYPYQKKQYIQMLNTNFDGVIAFTPYWRSTVRKLGLEKRIPCYVFPHGFDHTLYYPIPRKVARIFYNIPDNAFAILNLNRNQPRKRFDHTMMAFALVVKKLYDLFLKYKEKLKIYEENCTRNNNKMAQPMPPNPIRLVIGTSIDASWNLLEVLEHELMLLDVPFDFGKECIIAVANPQQLSDRDINVLYNSCDVGLNTCEGEGFGLCQIEHLALGCPQICPKIGGLQEFANVNNSHVIETKWRYYVDKHRDGIGGIAEIGDPVDYAEAIWKYYSDPKLLSKHSKAGRNEIIQHYKWETVVDHFHKILLDIN
;
A
#
# COMPACT_ATOMS: atom_id res chain seq x y z
N MET A 1 38.78 -4.46 9.48
CA MET A 1 37.66 -5.41 9.26
C MET A 1 36.36 -4.74 8.78
N LEU A 2 36.06 -3.48 9.11
CA LEU A 2 34.87 -2.76 8.61
C LEU A 2 34.95 -2.41 7.11
N HIS A 3 36.13 -2.09 6.60
CA HIS A 3 36.33 -1.75 5.18
C HIS A 3 36.16 -2.93 4.22
N THR A 4 36.39 -4.15 4.65
CA THR A 4 36.35 -5.32 3.77
C THR A 4 34.92 -5.82 3.52
N ASN A 5 33.98 -5.59 4.45
CA ASN A 5 32.59 -6.03 4.27
C ASN A 5 31.74 -5.07 3.44
N LEU A 6 32.11 -3.79 3.38
CA LEU A 6 31.43 -2.78 2.56
C LEU A 6 31.88 -2.78 1.09
N ALA A 7 33.13 -3.23 0.81
CA ALA A 7 33.60 -3.36 -0.56
C ALA A 7 32.85 -4.43 -1.38
N LEU A 8 32.21 -5.40 -0.73
CA LEU A 8 31.37 -6.40 -1.40
C LEU A 8 30.08 -5.80 -1.98
N PHE A 9 29.60 -4.65 -1.43
CA PHE A 9 28.45 -3.94 -1.99
C PHE A 9 28.75 -3.18 -3.28
N LYS A 10 29.99 -2.69 -3.46
CA LYS A 10 30.36 -1.89 -4.65
C LYS A 10 30.42 -2.71 -5.94
N GLY A 11 30.70 -4.00 -5.86
CA GLY A 11 30.78 -4.88 -7.03
C GLY A 11 29.44 -5.26 -7.64
N GLU A 12 28.37 -5.26 -6.84
CA GLU A 12 27.04 -5.75 -7.28
C GLU A 12 26.13 -4.64 -7.83
N VAL A 13 26.32 -3.38 -7.42
CA VAL A 13 25.45 -2.25 -7.85
C VAL A 13 25.97 -1.55 -9.12
N VAL A 14 27.27 -1.52 -9.34
CA VAL A 14 27.88 -0.79 -10.47
C VAL A 14 27.87 -1.60 -11.78
N GLY A 15 27.70 -2.92 -11.72
CA GLY A 15 27.74 -3.80 -12.89
C GLY A 15 26.47 -3.83 -13.76
N GLN A 16 25.35 -3.31 -13.30
CA GLN A 16 24.07 -3.52 -13.99
C GLN A 16 23.57 -2.33 -14.83
N GLN A 17 24.06 -1.12 -14.60
CA GLN A 17 23.60 0.02 -15.42
C GLN A 17 24.35 0.23 -16.75
N SER A 18 25.46 -0.45 -17.00
CA SER A 18 26.25 -0.25 -18.23
C SER A 18 26.22 -1.36 -19.26
N LYS A 19 25.46 -2.46 -19.05
CA LYS A 19 25.45 -3.62 -19.97
C LYS A 19 24.15 -3.89 -20.72
N ASN A 20 23.08 -3.13 -20.50
CA ASN A 20 21.80 -3.35 -21.22
C ASN A 20 21.60 -2.53 -22.49
N ASN A 21 22.67 -1.93 -23.05
CA ASN A 21 22.57 -1.18 -24.32
C ASN A 21 23.48 -1.71 -25.43
N LYS A 22 23.63 -3.03 -25.54
CA LYS A 22 24.19 -3.65 -26.78
C LYS A 22 23.73 -5.09 -26.85
N PHE A 23 22.64 -5.33 -27.52
CA PHE A 23 22.32 -6.54 -28.26
C PHE A 23 20.89 -6.43 -28.77
N ILE A 24 20.67 -5.77 -29.87
CA ILE A 24 19.68 -6.07 -30.90
C ILE A 24 20.16 -5.32 -32.14
N SER A 25 20.87 -6.01 -32.99
CA SER A 25 20.98 -5.76 -34.40
C SER A 25 21.39 -7.07 -35.04
N GLU A 26 20.40 -7.81 -35.52
CA GLU A 26 20.51 -8.54 -36.76
C GLU A 26 19.12 -9.04 -37.20
N GLU A 27 18.89 -8.76 -38.43
CA GLU A 27 17.69 -8.83 -39.24
C GLU A 27 17.01 -10.20 -39.30
N ILE A 28 15.67 -10.21 -39.25
CA ILE A 28 14.87 -11.07 -40.16
C ILE A 28 13.67 -10.25 -40.67
N VAL A 29 13.70 -9.91 -41.94
CA VAL A 29 12.62 -9.32 -42.71
C VAL A 29 11.76 -10.44 -43.28
N PRO A 30 10.45 -10.36 -43.25
CA PRO A 30 9.61 -10.81 -44.34
C PRO A 30 8.73 -9.72 -44.93
N LYS A 31 8.66 -9.80 -46.22
CA LYS A 31 8.12 -8.94 -47.27
C LYS A 31 6.65 -8.54 -47.08
N LYS A 32 6.42 -7.29 -47.47
CA LYS A 32 5.25 -6.62 -48.07
C LYS A 32 4.00 -7.47 -48.37
N LEU A 33 2.85 -6.97 -47.93
CA LEU A 33 1.69 -6.85 -48.80
C LEU A 33 1.11 -5.43 -48.66
N THR A 34 1.04 -4.78 -49.81
CA THR A 34 0.56 -3.40 -50.07
C THR A 34 -0.92 -3.49 -50.44
N GLN A 35 -1.76 -2.56 -49.99
CA GLN A 35 -2.72 -1.77 -50.77
C GLN A 35 -3.79 -1.18 -49.89
N GLN A 36 -3.78 0.16 -49.85
CA GLN A 36 -4.72 1.13 -50.40
C GLN A 36 -5.98 1.29 -49.53
N ILE A 37 -6.36 2.45 -49.09
CA ILE A 37 -6.84 3.63 -49.83
C ILE A 37 -6.90 4.83 -48.86
N LEU A 38 -6.48 6.02 -49.33
CA LEU A 38 -6.72 7.40 -48.86
C LEU A 38 -8.04 7.93 -49.53
N PRO A 39 -8.48 9.20 -49.35
CA PRO A 39 -8.37 10.18 -48.24
C PRO A 39 -9.64 11.05 -48.02
N SER A 40 -9.49 12.12 -47.29
CA SER A 40 -10.27 13.39 -47.23
C SER A 40 -11.28 13.47 -46.09
N SER A 41 -11.47 14.59 -45.39
CA SER A 41 -11.20 15.99 -45.71
C SER A 41 -11.21 16.84 -44.43
N GLN A 42 -10.49 17.93 -44.51
CA GLN A 42 -10.46 19.09 -43.61
C GLN A 42 -11.82 19.80 -43.54
N GLN A 43 -12.09 20.42 -42.38
CA GLN A 43 -12.62 21.78 -42.27
C GLN A 43 -12.67 22.19 -40.80
N THR A 44 -11.78 23.08 -40.37
CA THR A 44 -11.88 24.55 -40.10
C THR A 44 -12.86 24.97 -39.01
N SER A 45 -12.24 25.57 -37.98
CA SER A 45 -12.85 26.44 -36.95
C SER A 45 -13.48 27.68 -37.58
N PRO A 46 -14.37 28.37 -36.85
CA PRO A 46 -13.94 29.69 -36.41
C PRO A 46 -14.33 30.09 -34.97
N SER A 47 -13.48 30.98 -34.45
CA SER A 47 -13.60 31.82 -33.28
C SER A 47 -14.68 32.89 -33.40
N GLN A 48 -15.27 33.32 -32.26
CA GLN A 48 -15.63 34.69 -31.89
C GLN A 48 -16.32 34.65 -30.54
N GLN A 49 -15.76 35.21 -29.49
CA GLN A 49 -15.65 36.57 -28.99
C GLN A 49 -16.98 37.18 -28.53
N ILE A 50 -17.00 37.43 -27.19
CA ILE A 50 -17.48 38.61 -26.44
C ILE A 50 -19.00 38.88 -26.39
N VAL A 51 -19.55 38.99 -25.18
CA VAL A 51 -19.98 40.25 -24.53
C VAL A 51 -20.34 40.01 -23.07
N SER A 52 -19.90 40.94 -22.26
CA SER A 52 -20.08 41.21 -20.84
C SER A 52 -21.49 41.62 -20.44
N SER A 53 -21.80 41.40 -19.18
CA SER A 53 -22.34 42.36 -18.20
C SER A 53 -23.46 41.76 -17.36
N SER A 54 -23.35 41.74 -16.08
CA SER A 54 -23.85 42.62 -15.04
C SER A 54 -24.01 41.89 -13.71
N SER A 55 -23.40 42.43 -12.71
CA SER A 55 -23.62 42.18 -11.27
C SER A 55 -24.80 43.06 -10.81
N PRO A 56 -25.16 43.11 -9.51
CA PRO A 56 -25.47 42.07 -8.53
C PRO A 56 -26.85 42.38 -7.86
N GLN A 57 -27.42 41.41 -7.18
CA GLN A 57 -28.43 41.73 -6.16
C GLN A 57 -28.15 40.97 -4.86
N THR A 58 -27.89 41.78 -3.86
CA THR A 58 -27.84 41.47 -2.42
C THR A 58 -29.26 41.26 -1.88
N VAL A 59 -29.44 40.23 -1.04
CA VAL A 59 -30.56 40.15 -0.08
C VAL A 59 -30.04 39.48 1.21
N PRO A 60 -30.54 39.89 2.40
CA PRO A 60 -29.79 40.00 3.65
C PRO A 60 -29.91 38.80 4.57
N SER A 61 -28.93 38.74 5.49
CA SER A 61 -28.83 37.83 6.64
C SER A 61 -29.94 38.07 7.68
N PRO A 62 -30.38 37.06 8.39
CA PRO A 62 -30.87 37.24 9.75
C PRO A 62 -29.84 36.78 10.78
N SER A 63 -29.62 37.62 11.76
CA SER A 63 -28.79 37.45 12.93
C SER A 63 -29.47 36.58 14.02
N PRO A 64 -28.76 36.27 15.12
CA PRO A 64 -28.84 35.00 15.82
C PRO A 64 -29.73 35.02 17.05
N GLN A 65 -30.28 33.88 17.42
CA GLN A 65 -30.79 33.69 18.78
C GLN A 65 -30.18 32.45 19.45
N SER A 66 -29.74 32.74 20.63
CA SER A 66 -29.11 31.97 21.71
C SER A 66 -29.81 30.67 22.09
N SER A 67 -29.03 29.66 22.45
CA SER A 67 -29.01 29.10 23.82
C SER A 67 -28.04 27.91 23.89
N LYS A 68 -27.08 28.02 24.79
CA LYS A 68 -26.18 26.96 25.26
C LYS A 68 -26.91 26.05 26.24
N PRO A 69 -26.45 24.81 26.40
CA PRO A 69 -26.14 24.34 27.76
C PRO A 69 -24.66 23.99 27.89
N ILE A 70 -24.10 24.53 28.95
CA ILE A 70 -22.81 24.26 29.51
C ILE A 70 -22.87 22.90 30.19
N ILE A 71 -22.07 21.95 29.76
CA ILE A 71 -21.74 20.75 30.54
C ILE A 71 -20.39 21.02 31.20
N ARG A 72 -20.42 21.18 32.54
CA ARG A 72 -19.24 21.18 33.39
C ARG A 72 -18.71 19.75 33.46
N LEU A 73 -17.46 19.55 33.07
CA LEU A 73 -16.67 18.37 33.43
C LEU A 73 -15.86 18.65 34.68
N ASP A 74 -15.98 17.74 35.63
CA ASP A 74 -15.34 17.69 36.93
C ASP A 74 -13.81 17.51 36.78
N PRO A 75 -12.97 18.29 37.49
CA PRO A 75 -11.53 18.15 37.41
C PRO A 75 -11.01 17.25 38.52
N SER A 76 -10.96 15.96 38.31
CA SER A 76 -10.21 15.07 39.19
C SER A 76 -9.69 13.86 38.41
N ILE A 77 -8.52 14.02 37.77
CA ILE A 77 -7.56 12.92 37.55
C ILE A 77 -6.14 13.52 37.44
N SER A 78 -5.37 13.22 38.46
CA SER A 78 -3.92 13.10 38.62
C SER A 78 -2.99 13.99 37.81
N ALA A 79 -2.45 14.96 38.48
CA ALA A 79 -1.21 15.65 38.18
C ALA A 79 -0.02 14.66 38.18
N SER A 80 0.70 14.59 37.07
CA SER A 80 2.06 14.08 37.05
C SER A 80 2.95 15.12 37.76
N VAL A 81 3.69 14.66 38.73
CA VAL A 81 4.57 15.46 39.57
C VAL A 81 5.72 16.01 38.72
N ASN A 82 5.67 17.30 38.40
CA ASN A 82 6.84 18.03 37.95
C ASN A 82 7.68 18.40 39.20
N ALA A 83 8.91 17.86 39.23
CA ALA A 83 9.87 18.25 40.28
C ALA A 83 10.29 19.71 40.05
N THR A 84 9.79 20.62 40.87
CA THR A 84 10.20 22.02 40.90
C THR A 84 11.36 22.16 41.85
N THR A 85 12.55 22.45 41.35
CA THR A 85 13.68 22.85 42.20
C THR A 85 13.61 24.36 42.40
N VAL A 86 13.34 24.80 43.60
CA VAL A 86 13.32 26.23 43.95
C VAL A 86 14.72 26.62 44.45
N VAL A 87 15.39 27.50 43.73
CA VAL A 87 16.59 28.20 44.17
C VAL A 87 16.28 29.70 44.06
N ASP A 88 16.37 30.40 45.20
CA ASP A 88 16.26 31.86 45.32
C ASP A 88 14.97 32.49 44.75
N GLY A 89 13.81 31.94 45.07
CA GLY A 89 12.51 32.59 44.84
C GLY A 89 12.09 32.81 43.38
N VAL A 90 12.83 32.29 42.40
CA VAL A 90 12.49 32.30 40.97
C VAL A 90 12.23 30.87 40.53
N SER A 91 10.99 30.58 40.19
CA SER A 91 10.63 29.32 39.57
C SER A 91 11.20 29.32 38.16
N VAL A 92 12.30 28.61 37.93
CA VAL A 92 12.78 28.31 36.58
C VAL A 92 11.95 27.10 36.09
N GLU A 93 10.96 27.34 35.25
CA GLU A 93 10.37 26.28 34.46
C GLU A 93 11.50 25.68 33.61
N THR A 94 11.96 24.48 33.96
CA THR A 94 12.83 23.70 33.09
C THR A 94 11.99 23.30 31.87
N VAL A 95 12.04 24.10 30.81
CA VAL A 95 11.49 23.70 29.49
C VAL A 95 12.20 22.40 29.10
N SER A 96 11.46 21.30 29.15
CA SER A 96 11.94 20.00 28.71
C SER A 96 12.45 20.14 27.28
N LYS A 97 13.73 19.85 27.07
CA LYS A 97 14.32 19.93 25.72
C LYS A 97 13.66 18.88 24.82
N LYS A 98 12.97 19.34 23.78
CA LYS A 98 12.34 18.46 22.77
C LYS A 98 13.38 17.50 22.17
N LYS A 99 13.02 16.22 22.04
CA LYS A 99 13.86 15.21 21.39
C LYS A 99 13.83 15.45 19.86
N ARG A 100 14.99 15.64 19.24
CA ARG A 100 15.12 15.88 17.78
C ARG A 100 15.17 14.53 17.07
N VAL A 101 14.18 14.28 16.24
CA VAL A 101 14.03 13.00 15.52
C VAL A 101 14.06 13.27 14.02
N MET A 102 14.97 12.64 13.29
CA MET A 102 14.99 12.64 11.84
C MET A 102 14.46 11.30 11.32
N LEU A 103 13.40 11.36 10.50
CA LEU A 103 12.87 10.22 9.76
C LEU A 103 13.28 10.34 8.30
N CYS A 104 14.18 9.44 7.86
CA CYS A 104 14.59 9.30 6.47
C CYS A 104 13.64 8.34 5.77
N GLY A 105 12.85 8.84 4.84
CA GLY A 105 11.86 8.05 4.11
C GLY A 105 11.31 8.80 2.91
N THR A 106 10.42 8.20 2.12
CA THR A 106 9.87 8.84 0.93
C THR A 106 9.16 10.13 1.29
N TYR A 107 9.42 11.20 0.49
CA TYR A 107 8.83 12.52 0.71
C TYR A 107 7.30 12.43 0.84
N PRO A 108 6.69 13.01 1.90
CA PRO A 108 5.32 12.68 2.28
C PRO A 108 4.24 13.35 1.43
N ILE A 109 4.57 14.45 0.74
CA ILE A 109 3.61 15.28 0.00
C ILE A 109 3.70 15.00 -1.50
N GLY A 110 2.54 15.01 -2.19
CA GLY A 110 2.48 14.91 -3.65
C GLY A 110 2.81 13.53 -4.22
N GLN A 111 2.70 12.46 -3.42
CA GLN A 111 2.98 11.10 -3.85
C GLN A 111 1.93 10.11 -3.34
N SER A 112 1.70 9.03 -4.10
CA SER A 112 0.65 8.03 -3.84
C SER A 112 1.18 6.64 -3.47
N ASN A 113 2.49 6.47 -3.25
CA ASN A 113 3.05 5.16 -2.90
C ASN A 113 2.91 4.85 -1.40
N GLY A 114 3.09 3.56 -1.03
CA GLY A 114 2.94 3.09 0.35
C GLY A 114 3.92 3.74 1.33
N TYR A 115 5.18 3.95 0.93
CA TYR A 115 6.18 4.60 1.78
C TYR A 115 5.82 6.05 2.10
N SER A 116 5.44 6.84 1.08
CA SER A 116 5.05 8.24 1.29
C SER A 116 3.83 8.37 2.21
N ARG A 117 2.88 7.42 2.11
CA ARG A 117 1.69 7.38 2.99
C ARG A 117 2.08 7.18 4.45
N VAL A 118 2.97 6.22 4.74
CA VAL A 118 3.44 5.96 6.11
C VAL A 118 4.16 7.18 6.67
N VAL A 119 5.10 7.78 5.91
CA VAL A 119 5.81 8.99 6.34
C VAL A 119 4.84 10.15 6.56
N TYR A 120 3.83 10.32 5.69
CA TYR A 120 2.82 11.36 5.84
C TYR A 120 2.04 11.22 7.16
N TYR A 121 1.53 10.03 7.50
CA TYR A 121 0.75 9.84 8.72
C TYR A 121 1.60 9.99 9.98
N ILE A 122 2.83 9.51 9.96
CA ILE A 122 3.79 9.77 11.06
C ILE A 122 4.00 11.28 11.21
N SER A 123 4.29 11.98 10.11
CA SER A 123 4.52 13.43 10.12
C SER A 123 3.32 14.20 10.66
N LYS A 124 2.13 13.88 10.15
CA LYS A 124 0.89 14.53 10.55
C LYS A 124 0.60 14.35 12.04
N PHE A 125 0.58 13.12 12.52
CA PHE A 125 0.14 12.85 13.89
C PHE A 125 1.21 13.12 14.94
N ILE A 126 2.50 12.92 14.65
CA ILE A 126 3.58 13.40 15.54
C ILE A 126 3.56 14.92 15.62
N GLY A 127 3.43 15.61 14.49
CA GLY A 127 3.34 17.08 14.48
C GLY A 127 2.12 17.64 15.24
N LEU A 128 0.98 16.94 15.21
CA LEU A 128 -0.23 17.37 15.91
C LEU A 128 -0.23 17.04 17.40
N LYS A 129 0.29 15.86 17.80
CA LYS A 129 0.08 15.30 19.14
C LYS A 129 1.33 15.33 20.03
N ALA A 130 2.51 15.30 19.44
CA ALA A 130 3.78 15.17 20.14
C ALA A 130 4.71 16.38 19.97
N ALA A 131 4.16 17.52 19.54
CA ALA A 131 4.93 18.73 19.25
C ALA A 131 5.69 19.29 20.47
N GLU A 132 5.25 19.02 21.68
CA GLU A 132 5.93 19.45 22.91
C GLU A 132 7.14 18.56 23.24
N ASP A 133 7.09 17.27 22.88
CA ASP A 133 8.12 16.28 23.18
C ASP A 133 9.11 16.08 22.03
N ILE A 134 8.62 16.19 20.78
CA ILE A 134 9.36 15.80 19.57
C ILE A 134 9.47 16.97 18.60
N GLN A 135 10.70 17.26 18.15
CA GLN A 135 10.98 18.02 16.93
C GLN A 135 11.23 17.03 15.80
N LEU A 136 10.25 16.87 14.93
CA LEU A 136 10.34 15.92 13.80
C LEU A 136 10.92 16.61 12.56
N THR A 137 11.94 16.00 11.97
CA THR A 137 12.48 16.33 10.66
C THR A 137 12.30 15.16 9.71
N ILE A 138 11.79 15.40 8.53
CA ILE A 138 11.71 14.42 7.44
C ILE A 138 12.86 14.68 6.47
N TYR A 139 13.76 13.72 6.35
CA TYR A 139 14.73 13.64 5.28
C TYR A 139 14.09 12.88 4.12
N GLY A 140 13.43 13.63 3.22
CA GLY A 140 12.46 13.11 2.26
C GLY A 140 13.11 12.60 0.97
N PHE A 141 13.04 11.28 0.75
CA PHE A 141 13.50 10.62 -0.47
C PHE A 141 12.52 10.80 -1.63
N GLN A 142 13.04 10.82 -2.87
CA GLN A 142 12.27 10.64 -4.09
C GLN A 142 11.06 11.58 -4.23
N ASN A 143 11.26 12.88 -4.07
CA ASN A 143 10.22 13.89 -4.28
C ASN A 143 9.94 14.09 -5.78
N PHE A 144 9.30 13.12 -6.42
CA PHE A 144 8.99 13.16 -7.86
C PHE A 144 7.79 14.07 -8.22
N LYS A 145 7.22 14.77 -7.27
CA LYS A 145 6.10 15.71 -7.46
C LYS A 145 4.94 15.12 -8.28
N GLN A 146 4.55 13.90 -7.94
CA GLN A 146 3.37 13.28 -8.55
C GLN A 146 2.12 14.01 -8.06
N THR A 147 1.25 14.42 -8.99
CA THR A 147 0.12 15.32 -8.72
C THR A 147 -1.08 14.68 -8.04
N ALA A 148 -1.10 13.38 -7.86
CA ALA A 148 -2.27 12.65 -7.37
C ALA A 148 -2.55 12.75 -5.86
N GLY A 149 -1.71 13.46 -5.07
CA GLY A 149 -1.83 13.48 -3.61
C GLY A 149 -2.54 14.71 -3.07
N THR A 150 -3.63 14.50 -2.37
CA THR A 150 -4.32 15.52 -1.56
C THR A 150 -3.70 15.71 -0.17
N ARG A 151 -2.66 14.93 0.15
CA ARG A 151 -2.01 14.90 1.48
C ARG A 151 -1.01 16.04 1.60
N ASN A 152 -1.48 17.22 1.98
CA ASN A 152 -0.67 18.44 2.14
C ASN A 152 -0.84 19.14 3.50
N ASP A 153 -1.57 18.52 4.43
CA ASP A 153 -1.90 19.07 5.75
C ASP A 153 -0.94 18.61 6.86
N ILE A 154 0.36 18.53 6.55
CA ILE A 154 1.39 18.30 7.55
C ILE A 154 1.56 19.58 8.38
N PRO A 155 1.56 19.49 9.74
CA PRO A 155 1.74 20.63 10.61
C PRO A 155 3.07 21.37 10.34
N SER A 156 3.05 22.70 10.42
CA SER A 156 4.21 23.56 10.13
C SER A 156 5.40 23.39 11.09
N ASN A 157 5.21 22.76 12.24
CA ASN A 157 6.25 22.39 13.19
C ASN A 157 7.06 21.14 12.77
N VAL A 158 6.66 20.45 11.70
CA VAL A 158 7.43 19.36 11.10
C VAL A 158 8.34 19.94 10.00
N ILE A 159 9.64 19.70 10.10
CA ILE A 159 10.61 20.16 9.14
C ILE A 159 10.66 19.17 7.96
N LEU A 160 10.44 19.64 6.74
CA LEU A 160 10.53 18.84 5.52
C LEU A 160 11.78 19.23 4.72
N HIS A 161 12.74 18.31 4.63
CA HIS A 161 13.91 18.43 3.77
C HIS A 161 13.76 17.56 2.53
N ASP A 162 13.94 18.13 1.34
CA ASP A 162 13.87 17.41 0.06
C ASP A 162 15.28 16.89 -0.29
N ALA A 163 15.55 15.63 0.04
CA ALA A 163 16.84 14.99 -0.22
C ALA A 163 17.15 14.87 -1.73
N MET A 164 16.11 14.70 -2.57
CA MET A 164 16.28 14.66 -4.02
C MET A 164 16.73 16.02 -4.58
N ALA A 165 16.27 17.12 -3.98
CA ALA A 165 16.66 18.46 -4.43
C ALA A 165 18.14 18.75 -4.16
N THR A 166 18.72 18.15 -3.13
CA THR A 166 20.11 18.35 -2.71
C THR A 166 21.10 17.35 -3.30
N GLU A 167 20.64 16.33 -4.04
CA GLU A 167 21.55 15.39 -4.71
C GLU A 167 22.45 16.07 -5.74
N GLU A 168 23.76 15.82 -5.65
CA GLU A 168 24.77 16.30 -6.60
C GLU A 168 25.80 15.19 -6.89
N PRO A 169 25.93 14.67 -8.13
CA PRO A 169 24.99 14.86 -9.24
C PRO A 169 23.63 14.13 -9.01
N LYS A 170 22.62 14.47 -9.78
CA LYS A 170 21.31 13.82 -9.68
C LYS A 170 21.40 12.31 -9.89
N ARG A 171 20.76 11.54 -9.02
CA ARG A 171 20.78 10.07 -8.99
C ARG A 171 19.36 9.48 -8.87
N GLY A 172 19.13 8.69 -7.84
CA GLY A 172 17.85 8.01 -7.59
C GLY A 172 16.84 8.79 -6.74
N GLY A 173 17.22 9.99 -6.28
CA GLY A 173 16.38 10.83 -5.44
C GLY A 173 16.39 10.44 -3.96
N PHE A 174 17.34 9.63 -3.51
CA PHE A 174 17.42 9.21 -2.11
C PHE A 174 18.30 10.15 -1.26
N GLY A 175 19.20 10.91 -1.87
CA GLY A 175 20.16 11.77 -1.16
C GLY A 175 21.03 10.98 -0.18
N GLU A 176 21.30 9.70 -0.49
CA GLU A 176 22.04 8.80 0.38
C GLU A 176 23.48 9.21 0.60
N LYS A 177 24.06 9.95 -0.37
CA LYS A 177 25.43 10.47 -0.26
C LYS A 177 25.53 11.79 0.50
N GLU A 178 24.45 12.52 0.59
CA GLU A 178 24.37 13.83 1.25
C GLU A 178 23.93 13.74 2.72
N ILE A 179 23.49 12.56 3.16
CA ILE A 179 22.92 12.35 4.51
C ILE A 179 23.93 12.64 5.63
N GLY A 180 25.22 12.29 5.44
CA GLY A 180 26.28 12.57 6.42
C GLY A 180 26.53 14.07 6.58
N THR A 181 26.67 14.78 5.47
CA THR A 181 26.82 16.25 5.46
C THR A 181 25.59 16.94 6.07
N TYR A 182 24.39 16.46 5.77
CA TYR A 182 23.16 16.98 6.38
C TYR A 182 23.16 16.84 7.90
N LEU A 183 23.54 15.68 8.43
CA LEU A 183 23.60 15.41 9.87
C LEU A 183 24.63 16.28 10.61
N LYS A 184 25.76 16.62 9.98
CA LYS A 184 26.74 17.56 10.56
C LYS A 184 26.15 18.96 10.75
N GLY A 185 25.37 19.44 9.78
CA GLY A 185 24.71 20.73 9.85
C GLY A 185 23.44 20.76 10.70
N HIS A 186 22.81 19.62 10.94
CA HIS A 186 21.50 19.48 11.60
C HIS A 186 21.53 18.35 12.63
N PRO A 187 22.17 18.55 13.80
CA PRO A 187 22.29 17.51 14.83
C PRO A 187 20.94 16.97 15.29
N GLN A 188 20.85 15.65 15.38
CA GLN A 188 19.67 14.91 15.79
C GLN A 188 19.95 14.13 17.09
N ASP A 189 18.91 13.70 17.80
CA ASP A 189 19.03 12.78 18.94
C ASP A 189 18.68 11.34 18.48
N ILE A 190 17.78 11.20 17.49
CA ILE A 190 17.41 9.93 16.86
C ILE A 190 17.36 10.10 15.33
N VAL A 191 17.95 9.16 14.61
CA VAL A 191 17.88 9.04 13.15
C VAL A 191 17.23 7.70 12.80
N ILE A 192 16.11 7.75 12.08
CA ILE A 192 15.36 6.54 11.67
C ILE A 192 15.43 6.43 10.14
N ILE A 193 15.88 5.29 9.62
CA ILE A 193 15.87 5.03 8.18
C ILE A 193 14.71 4.07 7.87
N PHE A 194 13.73 4.55 7.11
CA PHE A 194 12.54 3.82 6.68
C PHE A 194 12.61 3.54 5.18
N ASN A 195 13.16 2.40 4.82
CA ASN A 195 13.23 1.91 3.44
C ASN A 195 13.57 0.41 3.41
N ASP A 196 13.69 -0.14 2.18
CA ASP A 196 14.27 -1.45 1.99
C ASP A 196 15.75 -1.50 2.44
N MET A 197 16.29 -2.71 2.57
CA MET A 197 17.62 -2.90 3.12
C MET A 197 18.74 -2.44 2.18
N VAL A 198 18.47 -2.27 0.88
CA VAL A 198 19.47 -1.79 -0.09
C VAL A 198 19.72 -0.30 0.12
N ILE A 199 18.66 0.50 0.17
CA ILE A 199 18.76 1.95 0.43
C ILE A 199 19.22 2.21 1.87
N THR A 200 18.73 1.44 2.82
CA THR A 200 19.20 1.50 4.22
C THR A 200 20.72 1.29 4.30
N ALA A 201 21.26 0.31 3.57
CA ALA A 201 22.69 0.05 3.53
C ALA A 201 23.50 1.21 2.91
N ALA A 202 22.98 1.80 1.82
CA ALA A 202 23.64 2.95 1.18
C ALA A 202 23.72 4.18 2.12
N CYS A 203 22.62 4.48 2.83
CA CYS A 203 22.60 5.55 3.83
C CYS A 203 23.59 5.28 4.98
N VAL A 204 23.64 4.05 5.49
CA VAL A 204 24.55 3.64 6.56
C VAL A 204 26.01 3.73 6.11
N GLU A 205 26.32 3.31 4.88
CA GLU A 205 27.67 3.44 4.31
C GLU A 205 28.16 4.89 4.37
N THR A 206 27.34 5.83 3.94
CA THR A 206 27.67 7.27 3.99
C THR A 206 27.82 7.78 5.42
N ILE A 207 26.88 7.45 6.31
CA ILE A 207 26.94 7.86 7.72
C ILE A 207 28.24 7.38 8.38
N VAL A 208 28.64 6.14 8.13
CA VAL A 208 29.84 5.56 8.74
C VAL A 208 31.13 6.14 8.15
N ASN A 209 31.13 6.46 6.84
CA ASN A 209 32.31 6.98 6.16
C ASN A 209 32.55 8.48 6.39
N GLU A 210 31.49 9.27 6.57
CA GLU A 210 31.59 10.73 6.65
C GLU A 210 31.58 11.27 8.08
N LEU A 211 30.93 10.59 9.02
CA LEU A 211 30.88 11.03 10.41
C LEU A 211 32.05 10.49 11.21
N THR A 212 32.62 11.35 12.05
CA THR A 212 33.59 10.92 13.06
C THR A 212 32.91 10.00 14.09
N PRO A 213 33.67 9.18 14.82
CA PRO A 213 33.11 8.33 15.89
C PRO A 213 32.33 9.12 16.95
N VAL A 214 32.71 10.37 17.21
CA VAL A 214 32.02 11.27 18.16
C VAL A 214 30.66 11.71 17.59
N GLU A 215 30.64 12.18 16.35
CA GLU A 215 29.41 12.60 15.66
C GLU A 215 28.45 11.39 15.51
N ARG A 216 28.95 10.20 15.13
CA ARG A 216 28.10 9.00 15.02
C ARG A 216 27.48 8.59 16.37
N LYS A 217 28.20 8.75 17.47
CA LYS A 217 27.70 8.44 18.82
C LYS A 217 26.76 9.48 19.40
N SER A 218 26.64 10.66 18.78
CA SER A 218 25.78 11.74 19.27
C SER A 218 24.28 11.49 19.06
N PHE A 219 23.90 10.46 18.27
CA PHE A 219 22.51 10.09 18.02
C PHE A 219 22.33 8.58 18.02
N LYS A 220 21.08 8.13 18.21
CA LYS A 220 20.67 6.73 18.03
C LYS A 220 20.27 6.50 16.57
N LEU A 221 20.84 5.50 15.93
CA LEU A 221 20.49 5.09 14.57
C LEU A 221 19.56 3.89 14.60
N ILE A 222 18.37 4.06 14.04
CA ILE A 222 17.29 3.08 14.07
C ILE A 222 16.93 2.66 12.64
N SER A 223 16.84 1.35 12.37
CA SER A 223 16.29 0.83 11.12
C SER A 223 14.80 0.58 11.27
N TYR A 224 13.97 1.30 10.53
CA TYR A 224 12.55 0.98 10.36
C TYR A 224 12.42 0.12 9.10
N MET A 225 12.44 -1.18 9.28
CA MET A 225 12.82 -2.15 8.28
C MET A 225 11.62 -2.61 7.44
N ASP A 226 11.64 -2.35 6.11
CA ASP A 226 10.73 -3.02 5.19
C ASP A 226 11.26 -4.41 4.84
N GLN A 227 10.59 -5.42 5.36
CA GLN A 227 10.88 -6.83 5.12
C GLN A 227 9.68 -7.49 4.44
N VAL A 228 9.86 -7.98 3.23
CA VAL A 228 8.80 -8.59 2.41
C VAL A 228 8.89 -10.11 2.36
N TYR A 229 10.09 -10.67 2.55
CA TYR A 229 10.35 -12.11 2.57
C TYR A 229 10.87 -12.57 3.92
N PRO A 230 10.57 -13.82 4.35
CA PRO A 230 10.99 -14.33 5.66
C PRO A 230 12.49 -14.51 5.81
N TYR A 231 13.26 -14.55 4.71
CA TYR A 231 14.70 -14.63 4.73
C TYR A 231 15.32 -13.31 4.26
N GLN A 232 16.31 -12.83 4.98
CA GLN A 232 17.16 -11.71 4.60
C GLN A 232 18.59 -12.17 4.40
N LYS A 233 19.33 -11.50 3.51
CA LYS A 233 20.76 -11.77 3.34
C LYS A 233 21.49 -11.58 4.67
N LYS A 234 22.39 -12.50 4.99
CA LYS A 234 23.19 -12.47 6.22
C LYS A 234 23.91 -11.13 6.44
N GLN A 235 24.38 -10.50 5.36
CA GLN A 235 25.05 -9.20 5.39
C GLN A 235 24.16 -8.10 5.98
N TYR A 236 22.86 -8.07 5.67
CA TYR A 236 21.95 -7.09 6.23
C TYR A 236 21.75 -7.28 7.74
N ILE A 237 21.66 -8.52 8.20
CA ILE A 237 21.55 -8.79 9.64
C ILE A 237 22.85 -8.41 10.35
N GLN A 238 24.02 -8.66 9.74
CA GLN A 238 25.31 -8.22 10.27
C GLN A 238 25.39 -6.69 10.33
N MET A 239 24.94 -6.00 9.28
CA MET A 239 24.88 -4.52 9.24
C MET A 239 23.98 -3.99 10.38
N LEU A 240 22.80 -4.59 10.60
CA LEU A 240 21.94 -4.20 11.72
C LEU A 240 22.66 -4.37 13.06
N ASN A 241 23.32 -5.49 13.29
CA ASN A 241 24.04 -5.76 14.52
C ASN A 241 25.24 -4.83 14.76
N THR A 242 25.89 -4.37 13.68
CA THR A 242 27.11 -3.56 13.79
C THR A 242 26.84 -2.08 13.90
N ASN A 243 25.82 -1.57 13.17
CA ASN A 243 25.68 -0.12 12.95
C ASN A 243 24.44 0.49 13.61
N PHE A 244 23.44 -0.33 14.00
CA PHE A 244 22.18 0.19 14.52
C PHE A 244 22.07 0.04 16.04
N ASP A 245 21.46 1.04 16.66
CA ASP A 245 21.13 1.06 18.07
C ASP A 245 19.75 0.43 18.36
N GLY A 246 18.92 0.25 17.32
CA GLY A 246 17.61 -0.39 17.41
C GLY A 246 17.01 -0.69 16.04
N VAL A 247 15.98 -1.55 16.05
CA VAL A 247 15.21 -1.92 14.86
C VAL A 247 13.72 -1.75 15.15
N ILE A 248 12.97 -1.24 14.17
CA ILE A 248 11.51 -1.23 14.18
C ILE A 248 11.04 -2.20 13.09
N ALA A 249 10.27 -3.19 13.47
CA ALA A 249 9.60 -4.13 12.58
C ALA A 249 8.13 -3.77 12.43
N PHE A 250 7.52 -4.00 11.27
CA PHE A 250 6.11 -3.69 11.03
C PHE A 250 5.15 -4.52 11.88
N THR A 251 5.54 -5.75 12.23
CA THR A 251 4.66 -6.69 12.93
C THR A 251 5.44 -7.58 13.89
N PRO A 252 4.78 -8.24 14.87
CA PRO A 252 5.38 -9.26 15.72
C PRO A 252 5.99 -10.43 14.91
N TYR A 253 5.37 -10.79 13.77
CA TYR A 253 5.92 -11.79 12.85
C TYR A 253 7.30 -11.37 12.35
N TRP A 254 7.45 -10.15 11.85
CA TRP A 254 8.74 -9.64 11.35
C TRP A 254 9.77 -9.49 12.47
N ARG A 255 9.37 -9.03 13.65
CA ARG A 255 10.26 -9.01 14.83
C ARG A 255 10.79 -10.42 15.16
N SER A 256 9.91 -11.41 15.17
CA SER A 256 10.32 -12.80 15.40
C SER A 256 11.26 -13.33 14.30
N THR A 257 10.96 -13.00 13.05
CA THR A 257 11.73 -13.44 11.89
C THR A 257 13.14 -12.85 11.90
N VAL A 258 13.31 -11.55 12.10
CA VAL A 258 14.64 -10.93 12.14
C VAL A 258 15.48 -11.45 13.32
N ARG A 259 14.84 -11.77 14.46
CA ARG A 259 15.52 -12.44 15.60
C ARG A 259 16.02 -13.84 15.23
N LYS A 260 15.21 -14.63 14.54
CA LYS A 260 15.61 -15.96 14.05
C LYS A 260 16.75 -15.90 13.03
N LEU A 261 16.83 -14.81 12.27
CA LEU A 261 17.91 -14.58 11.31
C LEU A 261 19.22 -14.11 11.95
N GLY A 262 19.24 -13.87 13.26
CA GLY A 262 20.44 -13.54 14.01
C GLY A 262 20.58 -12.09 14.45
N LEU A 263 19.50 -11.31 14.50
CA LEU A 263 19.52 -10.00 15.16
C LEU A 263 19.83 -10.20 16.64
N GLU A 264 20.94 -9.62 17.12
CA GLU A 264 21.44 -9.80 18.48
C GLU A 264 20.46 -9.26 19.54
N LYS A 265 20.38 -9.94 20.69
CA LYS A 265 19.45 -9.58 21.78
C LYS A 265 19.69 -8.17 22.35
N ARG A 266 20.96 -7.69 22.30
CA ARG A 266 21.33 -6.34 22.76
C ARG A 266 20.72 -5.22 21.91
N ILE A 267 20.33 -5.50 20.63
CA ILE A 267 19.67 -4.53 19.78
C ILE A 267 18.17 -4.56 20.08
N PRO A 268 17.57 -3.49 20.65
CA PRO A 268 16.12 -3.40 20.82
C PRO A 268 15.40 -3.60 19.50
N CYS A 269 14.29 -4.35 19.51
CA CYS A 269 13.47 -4.54 18.33
C CYS A 269 12.01 -4.22 18.69
N TYR A 270 11.60 -3.04 18.30
CA TYR A 270 10.25 -2.51 18.51
C TYR A 270 9.29 -3.05 17.44
N VAL A 271 8.00 -2.94 17.69
CA VAL A 271 6.96 -3.24 16.70
C VAL A 271 6.14 -1.99 16.47
N PHE A 272 6.04 -1.56 15.23
CA PHE A 272 5.19 -0.44 14.83
C PHE A 272 4.43 -0.80 13.56
N PRO A 273 3.14 -1.18 13.66
CA PRO A 273 2.31 -1.50 12.51
C PRO A 273 1.90 -0.23 11.76
N HIS A 274 1.43 -0.42 10.54
CA HIS A 274 0.80 0.65 9.78
C HIS A 274 -0.70 0.72 10.13
N GLY A 275 -1.31 1.86 9.86
CA GLY A 275 -2.71 2.10 10.11
C GLY A 275 -3.54 2.34 8.85
N PHE A 276 -4.82 2.67 9.05
CA PHE A 276 -5.68 3.18 7.99
C PHE A 276 -6.30 4.53 8.40
N ASP A 277 -6.63 5.33 7.41
CA ASP A 277 -7.27 6.63 7.63
C ASP A 277 -8.79 6.52 7.48
N HIS A 278 -9.49 6.54 8.60
CA HIS A 278 -10.94 6.46 8.64
C HIS A 278 -11.65 7.73 8.14
N THR A 279 -10.92 8.83 7.95
CA THR A 279 -11.44 10.08 7.38
C THR A 279 -11.41 10.09 5.85
N LEU A 280 -10.45 9.38 5.26
CA LEU A 280 -10.33 9.18 3.82
C LEU A 280 -11.09 7.92 3.36
N TYR A 281 -11.03 6.84 4.14
CA TYR A 281 -11.66 5.56 3.81
C TYR A 281 -12.85 5.31 4.73
N TYR A 282 -14.03 5.61 4.23
CA TYR A 282 -15.30 5.50 4.93
C TYR A 282 -16.35 4.77 4.09
N PRO A 283 -17.35 4.14 4.72
CA PRO A 283 -18.37 3.40 4.00
C PRO A 283 -19.20 4.29 3.07
N ILE A 284 -19.36 3.86 1.84
CA ILE A 284 -20.27 4.40 0.83
C ILE A 284 -21.28 3.30 0.48
N PRO A 285 -22.58 3.60 0.27
CA PRO A 285 -23.53 2.60 -0.20
C PRO A 285 -23.01 1.92 -1.48
N ARG A 286 -22.88 0.58 -1.44
CA ARG A 286 -22.25 -0.20 -2.51
C ARG A 286 -22.85 0.06 -3.89
N LYS A 287 -24.17 0.19 -3.97
CA LYS A 287 -24.85 0.52 -5.23
C LYS A 287 -24.38 1.85 -5.83
N VAL A 288 -24.13 2.85 -5.00
CA VAL A 288 -23.61 4.15 -5.45
C VAL A 288 -22.16 4.01 -5.95
N ALA A 289 -21.31 3.32 -5.18
CA ALA A 289 -19.91 3.10 -5.57
C ALA A 289 -19.78 2.30 -6.88
N ARG A 290 -20.65 1.33 -7.13
CA ARG A 290 -20.63 0.48 -8.33
C ARG A 290 -20.94 1.23 -9.63
N ILE A 291 -21.74 2.30 -9.58
CA ILE A 291 -22.04 3.14 -10.74
C ILE A 291 -20.76 3.70 -11.37
N PHE A 292 -19.78 4.11 -10.57
CA PHE A 292 -18.52 4.69 -11.05
C PHE A 292 -17.64 3.72 -11.85
N TYR A 293 -17.80 2.41 -11.60
CA TYR A 293 -16.99 1.37 -12.25
C TYR A 293 -17.81 0.42 -13.13
N ASN A 294 -19.07 0.76 -13.42
CA ASN A 294 -19.99 -0.06 -14.22
C ASN A 294 -20.13 -1.51 -13.70
N ILE A 295 -20.12 -1.69 -12.39
CA ILE A 295 -20.32 -3.00 -11.76
C ILE A 295 -21.82 -3.23 -11.57
N PRO A 296 -22.39 -4.33 -12.12
CA PRO A 296 -23.81 -4.64 -11.91
C PRO A 296 -24.16 -4.80 -10.41
N ASP A 297 -25.32 -4.29 -10.00
CA ASP A 297 -25.74 -4.34 -8.59
C ASP A 297 -25.77 -5.75 -7.99
N ASN A 298 -26.15 -6.74 -8.78
CA ASN A 298 -26.20 -8.14 -8.38
C ASN A 298 -24.90 -8.91 -8.62
N ALA A 299 -23.83 -8.25 -9.07
CA ALA A 299 -22.55 -8.91 -9.28
C ALA A 299 -21.85 -9.19 -7.93
N PHE A 300 -21.11 -10.30 -7.87
CA PHE A 300 -20.08 -10.53 -6.86
C PHE A 300 -18.76 -9.96 -7.38
N ALA A 301 -18.26 -8.91 -6.75
CA ALA A 301 -17.10 -8.16 -7.21
C ALA A 301 -15.88 -8.42 -6.32
N ILE A 302 -14.76 -8.77 -6.95
CA ILE A 302 -13.47 -9.12 -6.34
C ILE A 302 -12.47 -8.05 -6.73
N LEU A 303 -11.77 -7.44 -5.79
CA LEU A 303 -10.75 -6.42 -6.06
C LEU A 303 -9.34 -6.97 -5.87
N ASN A 304 -8.48 -6.85 -6.90
CA ASN A 304 -7.03 -6.93 -6.72
C ASN A 304 -6.41 -5.56 -7.02
N LEU A 305 -6.05 -4.82 -5.96
CA LEU A 305 -5.42 -3.50 -6.01
C LEU A 305 -3.95 -3.63 -5.63
N ASN A 306 -3.12 -4.06 -6.58
CA ASN A 306 -1.68 -4.19 -6.44
C ASN A 306 -1.00 -3.72 -7.75
N ARG A 307 0.30 -3.46 -7.71
CA ARG A 307 1.07 -3.24 -8.94
C ARG A 307 1.28 -4.57 -9.67
N ASN A 308 1.14 -4.60 -11.00
CA ASN A 308 1.49 -5.76 -11.82
C ASN A 308 3.02 -5.91 -11.85
N GLN A 309 3.57 -6.51 -10.80
CA GLN A 309 4.99 -6.78 -10.57
C GLN A 309 5.18 -8.24 -10.17
N PRO A 310 6.37 -8.83 -10.42
CA PRO A 310 6.62 -10.26 -10.19
C PRO A 310 6.20 -10.74 -8.79
N ARG A 311 6.51 -10.00 -7.74
CA ARG A 311 6.16 -10.35 -6.35
C ARG A 311 4.66 -10.42 -6.07
N LYS A 312 3.84 -9.72 -6.86
CA LYS A 312 2.39 -9.66 -6.65
C LYS A 312 1.62 -10.80 -7.32
N ARG A 313 2.31 -11.62 -8.14
CA ARG A 313 1.81 -12.88 -8.70
C ARG A 313 0.41 -12.75 -9.33
N PHE A 314 0.27 -11.78 -10.23
CA PHE A 314 -0.98 -11.63 -10.99
C PHE A 314 -1.27 -12.82 -11.92
N ASP A 315 -0.23 -13.57 -12.33
CA ASP A 315 -0.38 -14.87 -12.96
C ASP A 315 -1.28 -15.81 -12.13
N HIS A 316 -0.99 -15.95 -10.82
CA HIS A 316 -1.82 -16.75 -9.92
C HIS A 316 -3.23 -16.18 -9.72
N THR A 317 -3.38 -14.84 -9.76
CA THR A 317 -4.71 -14.21 -9.77
C THR A 317 -5.52 -14.66 -10.99
N MET A 318 -4.92 -14.65 -12.18
CA MET A 318 -5.61 -15.04 -13.42
C MET A 318 -5.91 -16.54 -13.45
N MET A 319 -4.97 -17.39 -13.04
CA MET A 319 -5.19 -18.84 -12.90
C MET A 319 -6.36 -19.16 -11.97
N ALA A 320 -6.36 -18.56 -10.76
CA ALA A 320 -7.44 -18.73 -9.80
C ALA A 320 -8.79 -18.24 -10.36
N PHE A 321 -8.76 -17.09 -11.03
CA PHE A 321 -9.97 -16.51 -11.60
C PHE A 321 -10.51 -17.31 -12.78
N ALA A 322 -9.67 -17.88 -13.64
CA ALA A 322 -10.10 -18.78 -14.71
C ALA A 322 -10.88 -20.00 -14.18
N LEU A 323 -10.43 -20.59 -13.05
CA LEU A 323 -11.15 -21.66 -12.37
C LEU A 323 -12.53 -21.21 -11.85
N VAL A 324 -12.64 -19.99 -11.36
CA VAL A 324 -13.93 -19.40 -10.94
C VAL A 324 -14.84 -19.16 -12.14
N VAL A 325 -14.29 -18.63 -13.22
CA VAL A 325 -15.02 -18.42 -14.49
C VAL A 325 -15.53 -19.74 -15.06
N LYS A 326 -14.75 -20.81 -14.99
CA LYS A 326 -15.19 -22.16 -15.38
C LYS A 326 -16.43 -22.59 -14.60
N LYS A 327 -16.41 -22.47 -13.29
CA LYS A 327 -17.58 -22.79 -12.43
C LYS A 327 -18.81 -21.94 -12.78
N LEU A 328 -18.60 -20.64 -13.05
CA LEU A 328 -19.68 -19.74 -13.47
C LEU A 328 -20.23 -20.12 -14.85
N TYR A 329 -19.37 -20.47 -15.79
CA TYR A 329 -19.75 -20.92 -17.13
C TYR A 329 -20.60 -22.19 -17.08
N ASP A 330 -20.21 -23.17 -16.28
CA ASP A 330 -20.99 -24.41 -16.08
C ASP A 330 -22.38 -24.12 -15.47
N LEU A 331 -22.49 -23.16 -14.56
CA LEU A 331 -23.80 -22.72 -14.06
C LEU A 331 -24.61 -22.02 -15.16
N PHE A 332 -23.97 -21.24 -16.01
CA PHE A 332 -24.62 -20.54 -17.11
C PHE A 332 -25.14 -21.53 -18.17
N LEU A 333 -24.40 -22.59 -18.49
CA LEU A 333 -24.86 -23.63 -19.40
C LEU A 333 -26.09 -24.35 -18.83
N LYS A 334 -26.07 -24.72 -17.54
CA LYS A 334 -27.21 -25.32 -16.86
C LYS A 334 -28.44 -24.39 -16.82
N TYR A 335 -28.21 -23.08 -16.68
CA TYR A 335 -29.29 -22.10 -16.76
C TYR A 335 -29.90 -22.05 -18.16
N LYS A 336 -29.08 -22.04 -19.23
CA LYS A 336 -29.57 -22.04 -20.63
C LYS A 336 -30.41 -23.28 -20.93
N GLU A 337 -29.99 -24.45 -20.47
CA GLU A 337 -30.77 -25.67 -20.62
C GLU A 337 -32.14 -25.59 -19.93
N LYS A 338 -32.18 -25.12 -18.68
CA LYS A 338 -33.44 -24.91 -17.95
C LYS A 338 -34.34 -23.86 -18.62
N LEU A 339 -33.75 -22.80 -19.16
CA LEU A 339 -34.50 -21.76 -19.85
C LEU A 339 -35.15 -22.29 -21.12
N LYS A 340 -34.43 -23.11 -21.92
CA LYS A 340 -34.97 -23.77 -23.10
C LYS A 340 -36.18 -24.66 -22.73
N ILE A 341 -36.06 -25.50 -21.71
CA ILE A 341 -37.16 -26.33 -21.21
C ILE A 341 -38.36 -25.47 -20.77
N TYR A 342 -38.12 -24.37 -20.10
CA TYR A 342 -39.18 -23.43 -19.68
C TYR A 342 -39.89 -22.84 -20.89
N GLU A 343 -39.17 -22.34 -21.91
CA GLU A 343 -39.71 -21.78 -23.15
C GLU A 343 -40.57 -22.80 -23.91
N GLU A 344 -40.10 -24.06 -24.06
CA GLU A 344 -40.84 -25.16 -24.67
C GLU A 344 -42.13 -25.45 -23.92
N ASN A 345 -42.14 -25.40 -22.60
CA ASN A 345 -43.34 -25.61 -21.78
C ASN A 345 -44.32 -24.44 -21.84
N CYS A 346 -43.85 -23.19 -21.96
CA CYS A 346 -44.69 -22.02 -22.17
C CYS A 346 -45.45 -22.11 -23.49
N THR A 347 -44.78 -22.55 -24.58
CA THR A 347 -45.41 -22.71 -25.90
C THR A 347 -46.48 -23.79 -25.94
N ARG A 348 -46.45 -24.78 -25.04
CA ARG A 348 -47.44 -25.86 -24.91
C ARG A 348 -48.62 -25.54 -23.99
N ASN A 349 -48.81 -24.29 -23.57
CA ASN A 349 -49.87 -23.82 -22.69
C ASN A 349 -49.95 -24.52 -21.30
N ASN A 350 -48.89 -25.14 -20.86
CA ASN A 350 -48.86 -25.93 -19.60
C ASN A 350 -47.96 -25.28 -18.55
N ASN A 351 -48.09 -23.96 -18.35
CA ASN A 351 -47.11 -23.21 -17.58
C ASN A 351 -47.43 -23.13 -16.09
N LYS A 352 -46.92 -24.09 -15.30
CA LYS A 352 -46.83 -24.01 -13.82
C LYS A 352 -45.38 -23.85 -13.32
N MET A 353 -44.40 -23.71 -14.23
CA MET A 353 -43.00 -23.61 -13.84
C MET A 353 -42.62 -22.14 -13.62
N ALA A 354 -41.87 -21.89 -12.58
CA ALA A 354 -41.21 -20.58 -12.39
C ALA A 354 -40.10 -20.38 -13.44
N GLN A 355 -39.98 -19.16 -13.99
CA GLN A 355 -38.91 -18.82 -14.89
C GLN A 355 -37.55 -19.00 -14.19
N PRO A 356 -36.60 -19.73 -14.80
CA PRO A 356 -35.27 -19.86 -14.23
C PRO A 356 -34.55 -18.52 -14.21
N MET A 357 -33.79 -18.28 -13.15
CA MET A 357 -32.96 -17.08 -13.01
C MET A 357 -31.52 -17.35 -13.43
N PRO A 358 -30.87 -16.44 -14.12
CA PRO A 358 -29.45 -16.58 -14.42
C PRO A 358 -28.61 -16.53 -13.14
N PRO A 359 -27.43 -17.16 -13.15
CA PRO A 359 -26.49 -17.00 -12.04
C PRO A 359 -26.07 -15.53 -11.90
N ASN A 360 -25.84 -15.09 -10.66
CA ASN A 360 -25.29 -13.76 -10.41
C ASN A 360 -23.93 -13.61 -11.11
N PRO A 361 -23.67 -12.51 -11.81
CA PRO A 361 -22.39 -12.30 -12.45
C PRO A 361 -21.27 -12.17 -11.42
N ILE A 362 -20.06 -12.63 -11.80
CA ILE A 362 -18.83 -12.43 -11.05
C ILE A 362 -17.98 -11.41 -11.82
N ARG A 363 -17.34 -10.48 -11.10
CA ARG A 363 -16.44 -9.50 -11.71
C ARG A 363 -15.12 -9.46 -10.95
N LEU A 364 -14.01 -9.60 -11.67
CA LEU A 364 -12.69 -9.30 -11.15
C LEU A 364 -12.33 -7.88 -11.55
N VAL A 365 -12.22 -7.02 -10.53
CA VAL A 365 -11.82 -5.62 -10.67
C VAL A 365 -10.31 -5.54 -10.47
N ILE A 366 -9.60 -5.14 -11.52
CA ILE A 366 -8.14 -5.08 -11.56
C ILE A 366 -7.70 -3.64 -11.45
N GLY A 367 -7.12 -3.29 -10.30
CA GLY A 367 -6.55 -1.97 -10.05
C GLY A 367 -5.05 -1.95 -10.35
N THR A 368 -4.68 -2.17 -11.63
CA THR A 368 -3.29 -2.10 -12.11
C THR A 368 -3.23 -2.02 -13.63
N SER A 369 -2.02 -1.86 -14.20
CA SER A 369 -1.80 -2.05 -15.63
C SER A 369 -2.07 -3.49 -16.04
N ILE A 370 -2.88 -3.67 -17.07
CA ILE A 370 -3.19 -5.00 -17.64
C ILE A 370 -1.96 -5.62 -18.29
N ASP A 371 -1.10 -4.79 -18.88
CA ASP A 371 0.16 -5.20 -19.49
C ASP A 371 1.33 -4.53 -18.77
N ALA A 372 2.11 -5.34 -18.03
CA ALA A 372 3.34 -4.92 -17.35
C ALA A 372 4.26 -6.15 -17.16
N SER A 373 4.42 -6.70 -15.94
CA SER A 373 5.20 -7.94 -15.75
C SER A 373 4.54 -9.15 -16.40
N TRP A 374 3.20 -9.14 -16.47
CA TRP A 374 2.39 -10.08 -17.23
C TRP A 374 1.37 -9.32 -18.06
N ASN A 375 1.08 -9.83 -19.26
CA ASN A 375 -0.14 -9.51 -19.98
C ASN A 375 -1.29 -10.33 -19.36
N LEU A 376 -2.12 -9.68 -18.55
CA LEU A 376 -3.12 -10.38 -17.74
C LEU A 376 -4.22 -11.04 -18.59
N LEU A 377 -4.57 -10.43 -19.73
CA LEU A 377 -5.59 -11.00 -20.61
C LEU A 377 -5.05 -12.22 -21.36
N GLU A 378 -3.78 -12.22 -21.76
CA GLU A 378 -3.12 -13.36 -22.38
C GLU A 378 -3.04 -14.56 -21.43
N VAL A 379 -2.67 -14.31 -20.15
CA VAL A 379 -2.68 -15.36 -19.12
C VAL A 379 -4.09 -15.92 -18.94
N LEU A 380 -5.11 -15.04 -18.84
CA LEU A 380 -6.50 -15.49 -18.71
C LEU A 380 -6.97 -16.31 -19.91
N GLU A 381 -6.67 -15.87 -21.13
CA GLU A 381 -7.04 -16.55 -22.37
C GLU A 381 -6.46 -17.97 -22.41
N HIS A 382 -5.16 -18.09 -22.08
CA HIS A 382 -4.49 -19.38 -22.04
C HIS A 382 -5.14 -20.33 -21.00
N GLU A 383 -5.40 -19.84 -19.78
CA GLU A 383 -6.01 -20.64 -18.72
C GLU A 383 -7.45 -21.06 -19.07
N LEU A 384 -8.24 -20.17 -19.68
CA LEU A 384 -9.60 -20.50 -20.12
C LEU A 384 -9.62 -21.51 -21.26
N MET A 385 -8.66 -21.43 -22.19
CA MET A 385 -8.47 -22.43 -23.26
C MET A 385 -8.24 -23.83 -22.66
N LEU A 386 -7.39 -23.94 -21.64
CA LEU A 386 -7.13 -25.22 -20.95
C LEU A 386 -8.36 -25.79 -20.23
N LEU A 387 -9.35 -24.93 -19.93
CA LEU A 387 -10.58 -25.28 -19.22
C LEU A 387 -11.79 -25.43 -20.15
N ASP A 388 -11.62 -25.37 -21.47
CA ASP A 388 -12.70 -25.39 -22.46
C ASP A 388 -13.77 -24.31 -22.22
N VAL A 389 -13.34 -23.09 -21.87
CA VAL A 389 -14.21 -21.92 -21.66
C VAL A 389 -13.92 -20.87 -22.74
N PRO A 390 -14.97 -20.34 -23.43
CA PRO A 390 -14.77 -19.28 -24.40
C PRO A 390 -14.14 -18.03 -23.77
N PHE A 391 -13.08 -17.49 -24.38
CA PHE A 391 -12.36 -16.32 -23.86
C PHE A 391 -13.28 -15.11 -23.65
N ASP A 392 -14.19 -14.82 -24.61
CA ASP A 392 -15.12 -13.69 -24.51
C ASP A 392 -15.98 -13.76 -23.26
N PHE A 393 -16.41 -14.96 -22.84
CA PHE A 393 -17.16 -15.13 -21.59
C PHE A 393 -16.32 -14.73 -20.36
N GLY A 394 -15.06 -15.14 -20.33
CA GLY A 394 -14.16 -14.77 -19.24
C GLY A 394 -13.75 -13.30 -19.27
N LYS A 395 -13.50 -12.75 -20.46
CA LYS A 395 -13.14 -11.35 -20.66
C LYS A 395 -14.24 -10.39 -20.16
N GLU A 396 -15.51 -10.71 -20.37
CA GLU A 396 -16.63 -9.95 -19.85
C GLU A 396 -16.67 -9.91 -18.31
N CYS A 397 -16.00 -10.84 -17.63
CA CYS A 397 -15.88 -10.88 -16.19
C CYS A 397 -14.79 -9.97 -15.64
N ILE A 398 -13.97 -9.34 -16.49
CA ILE A 398 -12.88 -8.43 -16.09
C ILE A 398 -13.34 -6.97 -16.16
N ILE A 399 -13.01 -6.21 -15.11
CA ILE A 399 -13.12 -4.75 -15.07
C ILE A 399 -11.72 -4.20 -14.79
N ALA A 400 -11.10 -3.60 -15.79
CA ALA A 400 -9.83 -2.91 -15.64
C ALA A 400 -10.06 -1.47 -15.19
N VAL A 401 -9.49 -1.10 -14.06
CA VAL A 401 -9.46 0.27 -13.58
C VAL A 401 -8.14 0.89 -14.03
N ALA A 402 -8.19 2.13 -14.51
CA ALA A 402 -7.00 2.88 -14.91
C ALA A 402 -5.94 2.88 -13.79
N ASN A 403 -4.67 3.08 -14.18
CA ASN A 403 -3.51 2.99 -13.30
C ASN A 403 -3.80 3.55 -11.88
N PRO A 404 -3.72 2.73 -10.82
CA PRO A 404 -4.06 3.13 -9.45
C PRO A 404 -3.24 4.31 -8.94
N GLN A 405 -2.04 4.52 -9.50
CA GLN A 405 -1.18 5.66 -9.16
C GLN A 405 -1.78 7.01 -9.61
N GLN A 406 -2.77 6.98 -10.51
CA GLN A 406 -3.51 8.15 -10.99
C GLN A 406 -4.82 8.36 -10.24
N LEU A 407 -5.25 7.38 -9.41
CA LEU A 407 -6.46 7.50 -8.61
C LEU A 407 -6.19 8.36 -7.37
N SER A 408 -7.10 9.30 -7.11
CA SER A 408 -7.12 10.01 -5.83
C SER A 408 -7.51 9.08 -4.68
N ASP A 409 -7.20 9.45 -3.44
CA ASP A 409 -7.65 8.70 -2.26
C ASP A 409 -9.19 8.56 -2.23
N ARG A 410 -9.92 9.55 -2.74
CA ARG A 410 -11.38 9.50 -2.90
C ARG A 410 -11.81 8.42 -3.90
N ASP A 411 -11.14 8.34 -5.05
CA ASP A 411 -11.45 7.32 -6.06
C ASP A 411 -11.13 5.93 -5.53
N ILE A 412 -10.04 5.77 -4.79
CA ILE A 412 -9.69 4.51 -4.11
C ILE A 412 -10.76 4.16 -3.07
N ASN A 413 -11.28 5.12 -2.30
CA ASN A 413 -12.39 4.85 -1.37
C ASN A 413 -13.63 4.36 -2.10
N VAL A 414 -14.00 4.97 -3.22
CA VAL A 414 -15.13 4.51 -4.06
C VAL A 414 -14.85 3.10 -4.58
N LEU A 415 -13.64 2.83 -5.06
CA LEU A 415 -13.23 1.52 -5.57
C LEU A 415 -13.34 0.43 -4.49
N TYR A 416 -12.83 0.67 -3.29
CA TYR A 416 -12.96 -0.26 -2.16
C TYR A 416 -14.43 -0.57 -1.84
N ASN A 417 -15.29 0.45 -1.79
CA ASN A 417 -16.72 0.27 -1.49
C ASN A 417 -17.52 -0.39 -2.62
N SER A 418 -16.99 -0.45 -3.84
CA SER A 418 -17.65 -1.07 -5.00
C SER A 418 -17.54 -2.60 -5.01
N CYS A 419 -16.57 -3.18 -4.30
CA CYS A 419 -16.26 -4.59 -4.30
C CYS A 419 -16.75 -5.31 -3.03
N ASP A 420 -16.93 -6.63 -3.12
CA ASP A 420 -17.38 -7.47 -2.00
C ASP A 420 -16.22 -8.04 -1.19
N VAL A 421 -15.13 -8.39 -1.87
CA VAL A 421 -13.93 -8.99 -1.27
C VAL A 421 -12.65 -8.45 -1.93
N GLY A 422 -11.55 -8.49 -1.18
CA GLY A 422 -10.21 -8.26 -1.71
C GLY A 422 -9.51 -9.58 -2.04
N LEU A 423 -8.70 -9.56 -3.09
CA LEU A 423 -7.84 -10.68 -3.50
C LEU A 423 -6.39 -10.23 -3.56
N ASN A 424 -5.51 -10.97 -2.91
CA ASN A 424 -4.07 -10.80 -3.00
C ASN A 424 -3.39 -12.17 -3.13
N THR A 425 -2.64 -12.37 -4.19
CA THR A 425 -1.94 -13.64 -4.50
C THR A 425 -0.43 -13.52 -4.36
N CYS A 426 0.06 -12.46 -3.68
CA CYS A 426 1.49 -12.17 -3.59
C CYS A 426 2.29 -13.29 -2.91
N GLU A 427 3.58 -13.33 -3.21
CA GLU A 427 4.56 -14.27 -2.63
C GLU A 427 5.39 -13.67 -1.49
N GLY A 428 5.13 -12.40 -1.17
CA GLY A 428 5.78 -11.66 -0.10
C GLY A 428 5.11 -10.30 0.10
N GLU A 429 4.89 -9.90 1.36
CA GLU A 429 4.22 -8.64 1.71
C GLU A 429 4.76 -8.09 3.03
N GLY A 430 5.22 -6.84 3.02
CA GLY A 430 5.72 -6.17 4.21
C GLY A 430 4.63 -5.95 5.24
N PHE A 431 3.54 -5.28 4.84
CA PHE A 431 2.39 -5.04 5.70
C PHE A 431 1.05 -5.31 4.99
N GLY A 432 0.80 -4.68 3.82
CA GLY A 432 -0.45 -4.84 3.09
C GLY A 432 -1.44 -3.69 3.30
N LEU A 433 -1.03 -2.45 3.00
CA LEU A 433 -1.86 -1.24 3.20
C LEU A 433 -3.20 -1.32 2.47
N CYS A 434 -3.22 -1.74 1.20
CA CYS A 434 -4.47 -1.85 0.46
C CYS A 434 -5.43 -2.88 1.06
N GLN A 435 -4.90 -3.96 1.61
CA GLN A 435 -5.69 -5.03 2.21
C GLN A 435 -6.31 -4.61 3.54
N ILE A 436 -5.54 -3.93 4.40
CA ILE A 436 -6.09 -3.44 5.68
C ILE A 436 -7.14 -2.33 5.47
N GLU A 437 -6.92 -1.42 4.53
CA GLU A 437 -7.85 -0.36 4.16
C GLU A 437 -9.18 -0.93 3.63
N HIS A 438 -9.10 -1.92 2.75
CA HIS A 438 -10.27 -2.58 2.19
C HIS A 438 -11.03 -3.40 3.25
N LEU A 439 -10.31 -4.10 4.14
CA LEU A 439 -10.89 -4.82 5.27
C LEU A 439 -11.56 -3.86 6.28
N ALA A 440 -10.99 -2.68 6.50
CA ALA A 440 -11.59 -1.62 7.32
C ALA A 440 -12.97 -1.15 6.82
N LEU A 441 -13.22 -1.26 5.51
CA LEU A 441 -14.51 -0.96 4.90
C LEU A 441 -15.49 -2.13 4.91
N GLY A 442 -15.10 -3.25 5.55
CA GLY A 442 -15.93 -4.43 5.66
C GLY A 442 -15.87 -5.33 4.43
N CYS A 443 -14.74 -5.32 3.71
CA CYS A 443 -14.49 -6.21 2.58
C CYS A 443 -13.45 -7.26 2.99
N PRO A 444 -13.88 -8.50 3.30
CA PRO A 444 -12.97 -9.57 3.69
C PRO A 444 -11.89 -9.81 2.65
N GLN A 445 -10.72 -10.26 3.09
CA GLN A 445 -9.59 -10.51 2.21
C GLN A 445 -9.45 -12.01 1.91
N ILE A 446 -9.07 -12.32 0.68
CA ILE A 446 -8.56 -13.62 0.29
C ILE A 446 -7.08 -13.41 0.02
N CYS A 447 -6.22 -13.87 0.90
CA CYS A 447 -4.80 -13.57 0.86
C CYS A 447 -3.94 -14.70 1.42
N PRO A 448 -2.66 -14.81 1.00
CA PRO A 448 -1.78 -15.85 1.53
C PRO A 448 -1.41 -15.56 2.98
N LYS A 449 -1.10 -16.62 3.72
CA LYS A 449 -0.61 -16.57 5.10
C LYS A 449 0.87 -16.24 5.12
N ILE A 450 1.22 -15.03 4.73
CA ILE A 450 2.61 -14.57 4.63
C ILE A 450 2.81 -13.18 5.24
N GLY A 451 4.02 -12.93 5.71
CA GLY A 451 4.51 -11.62 6.08
C GLY A 451 3.55 -10.83 6.95
N GLY A 452 3.41 -9.54 6.63
CA GLY A 452 2.56 -8.61 7.37
C GLY A 452 1.07 -8.85 7.25
N LEU A 453 0.59 -9.60 6.24
CA LEU A 453 -0.84 -9.91 6.10
C LEU A 453 -1.37 -10.72 7.30
N GLN A 454 -0.52 -11.53 7.95
CA GLN A 454 -0.87 -12.30 9.13
C GLN A 454 -1.19 -11.45 10.37
N GLU A 455 -0.86 -10.16 10.33
CA GLU A 455 -1.11 -9.24 11.45
C GLU A 455 -2.62 -8.99 11.63
N PHE A 456 -3.34 -8.82 10.54
CA PHE A 456 -4.74 -8.39 10.57
C PHE A 456 -5.72 -9.33 9.85
N ALA A 457 -5.25 -10.15 8.91
CA ALA A 457 -6.08 -11.12 8.21
C ALA A 457 -5.99 -12.50 8.90
N ASN A 458 -7.14 -13.02 9.34
CA ASN A 458 -7.24 -14.30 10.05
C ASN A 458 -8.54 -15.03 9.71
N VAL A 459 -8.69 -16.26 10.16
CA VAL A 459 -9.83 -17.14 9.84
C VAL A 459 -11.20 -16.64 10.34
N ASN A 460 -11.23 -15.62 11.20
CA ASN A 460 -12.48 -15.04 11.69
C ASN A 460 -12.97 -13.88 10.82
N ASN A 461 -12.09 -13.28 10.02
CA ASN A 461 -12.37 -12.07 9.24
C ASN A 461 -12.00 -12.17 7.76
N SER A 462 -11.32 -13.24 7.32
CA SER A 462 -10.75 -13.39 5.97
C SER A 462 -10.63 -14.86 5.58
N HIS A 463 -10.41 -15.14 4.30
CA HIS A 463 -9.90 -16.43 3.84
C HIS A 463 -8.39 -16.34 3.70
N VAL A 464 -7.68 -16.91 4.68
CA VAL A 464 -6.22 -16.97 4.69
C VAL A 464 -5.80 -18.28 4.01
N ILE A 465 -5.04 -18.17 2.93
CA ILE A 465 -4.58 -19.29 2.11
C ILE A 465 -3.23 -19.77 2.63
N GLU A 466 -3.14 -21.03 3.01
CA GLU A 466 -1.87 -21.63 3.41
C GLU A 466 -0.93 -21.73 2.20
N THR A 467 0.34 -21.41 2.42
CA THR A 467 1.35 -21.52 1.37
C THR A 467 1.80 -22.98 1.22
N LYS A 468 1.81 -23.49 -0.01
CA LYS A 468 2.15 -24.88 -0.31
C LYS A 468 3.59 -25.05 -0.77
N TRP A 469 4.12 -24.03 -1.44
CA TRP A 469 5.47 -24.06 -2.00
C TRP A 469 6.28 -22.87 -1.54
N ARG A 470 7.60 -23.08 -1.46
CA ARG A 470 8.58 -22.03 -1.23
C ARG A 470 9.72 -22.16 -2.22
N TYR A 471 10.32 -21.04 -2.61
CA TYR A 471 11.50 -21.00 -3.45
C TYR A 471 12.39 -19.82 -3.09
N TYR A 472 13.65 -19.89 -3.51
CA TYR A 472 14.59 -18.79 -3.33
C TYR A 472 14.39 -17.76 -4.43
N VAL A 473 14.12 -16.53 -4.05
CA VAL A 473 14.01 -15.41 -4.97
C VAL A 473 15.37 -15.06 -5.53
N ASP A 474 15.48 -14.95 -6.85
CA ASP A 474 16.70 -14.53 -7.52
C ASP A 474 17.08 -13.11 -7.10
N LYS A 475 18.38 -12.92 -6.79
CA LYS A 475 18.93 -11.62 -6.38
C LYS A 475 18.75 -10.52 -7.43
N HIS A 476 18.59 -10.88 -8.71
CA HIS A 476 18.40 -9.96 -9.81
C HIS A 476 16.94 -9.53 -9.99
N ARG A 477 16.01 -10.21 -9.36
CA ARG A 477 14.57 -9.97 -9.53
C ARG A 477 14.10 -8.71 -8.79
N ASP A 478 14.56 -8.50 -7.55
CA ASP A 478 14.15 -7.35 -6.72
C ASP A 478 15.30 -6.72 -5.90
N GLY A 479 16.53 -7.19 -6.10
CA GLY A 479 17.72 -6.68 -5.42
C GLY A 479 17.90 -7.17 -3.98
N ILE A 480 16.83 -7.61 -3.32
CA ILE A 480 16.84 -8.01 -1.91
C ILE A 480 17.14 -9.50 -1.76
N GLY A 481 16.54 -10.32 -2.64
CA GLY A 481 16.54 -11.78 -2.50
C GLY A 481 15.72 -12.25 -1.30
N GLY A 482 15.63 -13.54 -1.07
CA GLY A 482 14.91 -14.08 0.06
C GLY A 482 14.29 -15.45 -0.23
N ILE A 483 13.35 -15.85 0.61
CA ILE A 483 12.50 -17.02 0.39
C ILE A 483 11.08 -16.53 0.18
N ALA A 484 10.54 -16.78 -1.01
CA ALA A 484 9.14 -16.54 -1.31
C ALA A 484 8.30 -17.77 -0.94
N GLU A 485 7.08 -17.51 -0.54
CA GLU A 485 6.07 -18.53 -0.22
C GLU A 485 4.83 -18.28 -1.07
N ILE A 486 4.28 -19.34 -1.69
CA ILE A 486 3.22 -19.24 -2.69
C ILE A 486 2.04 -20.14 -2.30
N GLY A 487 0.82 -19.57 -2.38
CA GLY A 487 -0.43 -20.30 -2.29
C GLY A 487 -0.82 -20.91 -3.65
N ASP A 488 -1.68 -21.93 -3.61
CA ASP A 488 -2.20 -22.61 -4.79
C ASP A 488 -3.35 -21.81 -5.42
N PRO A 489 -3.35 -21.55 -6.74
CA PRO A 489 -4.47 -20.93 -7.44
C PRO A 489 -5.81 -21.64 -7.19
N VAL A 490 -5.83 -22.95 -7.01
CA VAL A 490 -7.03 -23.72 -6.68
C VAL A 490 -7.62 -23.29 -5.34
N ASP A 491 -6.79 -23.10 -4.31
CA ASP A 491 -7.27 -22.70 -2.97
C ASP A 491 -7.85 -21.27 -2.99
N TYR A 492 -7.26 -20.36 -3.78
CA TYR A 492 -7.83 -19.02 -4.02
C TYR A 492 -9.18 -19.10 -4.74
N ALA A 493 -9.30 -19.94 -5.76
CA ALA A 493 -10.55 -20.14 -6.50
C ALA A 493 -11.66 -20.70 -5.58
N GLU A 494 -11.33 -21.67 -4.73
CA GLU A 494 -12.27 -22.23 -3.74
C GLU A 494 -12.70 -21.17 -2.71
N ALA A 495 -11.80 -20.35 -2.22
CA ALA A 495 -12.11 -19.26 -1.29
C ALA A 495 -13.03 -18.21 -1.92
N ILE A 496 -12.78 -17.82 -3.18
CA ILE A 496 -13.65 -16.93 -3.96
C ILE A 496 -15.05 -17.55 -4.08
N TRP A 497 -15.11 -18.82 -4.50
CA TRP A 497 -16.36 -19.53 -4.71
C TRP A 497 -17.17 -19.69 -3.42
N LYS A 498 -16.48 -19.89 -2.30
CA LYS A 498 -17.11 -19.99 -0.98
C LYS A 498 -17.79 -18.69 -0.57
N TYR A 499 -17.16 -17.53 -0.80
CA TYR A 499 -17.82 -16.24 -0.54
C TYR A 499 -18.97 -15.96 -1.51
N TYR A 500 -18.83 -16.33 -2.79
CA TYR A 500 -19.90 -16.20 -3.77
C TYR A 500 -21.14 -17.02 -3.38
N SER A 501 -20.95 -18.24 -2.88
CA SER A 501 -22.03 -19.18 -2.57
C SER A 501 -22.57 -19.07 -1.13
N ASP A 502 -21.82 -18.40 -0.20
CA ASP A 502 -22.23 -18.23 1.20
C ASP A 502 -22.21 -16.75 1.63
N PRO A 503 -23.30 -16.00 1.34
CA PRO A 503 -23.43 -14.61 1.77
C PRO A 503 -23.44 -14.42 3.30
N LYS A 504 -23.78 -15.46 4.07
CA LYS A 504 -23.76 -15.39 5.54
C LYS A 504 -22.33 -15.37 6.07
N LEU A 505 -21.47 -16.21 5.52
CA LEU A 505 -20.04 -16.21 5.83
C LEU A 505 -19.40 -14.89 5.43
N LEU A 506 -19.70 -14.38 4.23
CA LEU A 506 -19.22 -13.08 3.75
C LEU A 506 -19.61 -11.97 4.75
N SER A 507 -20.88 -11.90 5.13
CA SER A 507 -21.36 -10.90 6.10
C SER A 507 -20.73 -11.03 7.48
N LYS A 508 -20.50 -12.27 7.96
CA LYS A 508 -19.81 -12.53 9.24
C LYS A 508 -18.39 -11.98 9.22
N HIS A 509 -17.60 -12.33 8.19
CA HIS A 509 -16.21 -11.87 8.06
C HIS A 509 -16.12 -10.37 7.84
N SER A 510 -17.04 -9.78 7.06
CA SER A 510 -17.15 -8.33 6.84
C SER A 510 -17.27 -7.57 8.16
N LYS A 511 -18.20 -7.97 9.02
CA LYS A 511 -18.41 -7.33 10.33
C LYS A 511 -17.20 -7.50 11.26
N ALA A 512 -16.66 -8.72 11.34
CA ALA A 512 -15.52 -9.03 12.20
C ALA A 512 -14.29 -8.23 11.79
N GLY A 513 -13.93 -8.24 10.48
CA GLY A 513 -12.77 -7.54 9.97
C GLY A 513 -12.85 -6.03 10.17
N ARG A 514 -14.00 -5.43 9.82
CA ARG A 514 -14.20 -3.99 10.05
C ARG A 514 -14.04 -3.61 11.52
N ASN A 515 -14.66 -4.35 12.44
CA ASN A 515 -14.59 -4.04 13.87
C ASN A 515 -13.15 -4.11 14.39
N GLU A 516 -12.41 -5.15 14.02
CA GLU A 516 -11.03 -5.36 14.43
C GLU A 516 -10.13 -4.21 13.95
N ILE A 517 -10.23 -3.84 12.65
CA ILE A 517 -9.37 -2.80 12.10
C ILE A 517 -9.70 -1.42 12.69
N ILE A 518 -10.97 -1.07 12.80
CA ILE A 518 -11.37 0.23 13.38
C ILE A 518 -10.92 0.36 14.83
N GLN A 519 -10.93 -0.72 15.58
CA GLN A 519 -10.56 -0.70 16.99
C GLN A 519 -9.05 -0.52 17.18
N HIS A 520 -8.20 -1.14 16.33
CA HIS A 520 -6.78 -1.30 16.62
C HIS A 520 -5.82 -0.58 15.66
N TYR A 521 -6.28 -0.23 14.43
CA TYR A 521 -5.36 0.19 13.36
C TYR A 521 -5.65 1.59 12.79
N LYS A 522 -6.35 2.48 13.51
CA LYS A 522 -6.42 3.88 13.09
C LYS A 522 -5.04 4.52 13.20
N TRP A 523 -4.64 5.29 12.19
CA TRP A 523 -3.34 5.97 12.21
C TRP A 523 -3.10 6.79 13.47
N GLU A 524 -4.13 7.46 13.98
CA GLU A 524 -4.04 8.23 15.23
C GLU A 524 -3.59 7.37 16.41
N THR A 525 -4.17 6.18 16.56
CA THR A 525 -3.85 5.25 17.65
C THR A 525 -2.48 4.59 17.44
N VAL A 526 -2.18 4.25 16.19
CA VAL A 526 -0.91 3.62 15.83
C VAL A 526 0.25 4.57 16.07
N VAL A 527 0.11 5.85 15.71
CA VAL A 527 1.17 6.85 15.92
C VAL A 527 1.35 7.23 17.41
N ASP A 528 0.30 7.13 18.22
CA ASP A 528 0.46 7.28 19.69
C ASP A 528 1.40 6.19 20.27
N HIS A 529 1.38 4.99 19.71
CA HIS A 529 2.35 3.94 20.05
C HIS A 529 3.76 4.27 19.53
N PHE A 530 3.88 4.81 18.32
CA PHE A 530 5.17 5.26 17.78
C PHE A 530 5.80 6.37 18.61
N HIS A 531 5.00 7.34 19.08
CA HIS A 531 5.45 8.38 19.99
C HIS A 531 6.09 7.78 21.25
N LYS A 532 5.44 6.78 21.87
CA LYS A 532 6.01 6.08 23.02
C LYS A 532 7.35 5.40 22.70
N ILE A 533 7.45 4.74 21.54
CA ILE A 533 8.72 4.15 21.09
C ILE A 533 9.81 5.23 20.99
N LEU A 534 9.50 6.41 20.43
CA LEU A 534 10.47 7.50 20.31
C LEU A 534 10.94 8.02 21.67
N LEU A 535 10.06 8.06 22.65
CA LEU A 535 10.43 8.47 24.02
C LEU A 535 11.30 7.41 24.72
N ASP A 536 11.07 6.13 24.47
CA ASP A 536 11.81 4.99 25.06
C ASP A 536 13.23 4.82 24.48
N ILE A 537 13.52 5.34 23.28
CA ILE A 537 14.86 5.31 22.68
C ILE A 537 15.76 6.31 23.39
N ASN A 538 16.68 5.82 24.23
CA ASN A 538 17.62 6.62 25.04
C ASN A 538 19.07 6.40 24.60
#